data_633f28084535c962339649cdcf32bfb8
#
_entry.id   633f28084535c962339649cdcf32bfb8
#
_cell.length_a   1.000
_cell.length_b   1.000
_cell.length_c   1.000
_cell.angle_alpha   90.00
_cell.angle_beta   90.00
_cell.angle_gamma   90.00
#
_symmetry.space_group_name_H-M   'P 1'
#
loop_
_entity.id
_entity.type
_entity.pdbx_description
1 polymer ?
#
loop_
_entity_poly.entity_id
_entity_poly.type
_entity_poly.pdbx_seq_one_letter_code
_entity_poly.pdbx_strand_id
1 'polypeptide(L)'
;MAFNAPHYPLHAPEADVNKYNGMYDGGWDKLRKTRYAKQLKSGLIQKKFKLSPRPTHVPAWDSLNAKEREWEADRMEVFAAMVDLLDQNVGRIVAKLKEKGVWDNTLFLFCSDNGACPFERTRGRYLKPWDPKSYWTYDASWAHAGNTPFRFYKQNQHEGGISSPLIAHWPKGLKTGPGSITRQPGHLIDFIGTFIDVAGAKYPKQIGDRKIDPLMGKSLLPILEGNEREPHENLYFHFGTDRALRQGSWKLVSAKLGRWELYNLGEDRTETHDLAANNPKRVEAMAKEWFRLAKDVDRLKGRHLNPVKDKLAKLNFRKNTSSGRAQK
;
A
#
# COMPACT_ATOMS: atom_id res chain seq x y z
N MET A 1 -10.55 1.93 -14.86
CA MET A 1 -11.45 0.83 -14.41
C MET A 1 -11.11 0.51 -12.96
N ALA A 2 -12.10 0.17 -12.15
CA ALA A 2 -11.89 -0.27 -10.77
C ALA A 2 -12.40 -1.71 -10.65
N PHE A 3 -11.53 -2.63 -10.26
CA PHE A 3 -11.87 -4.02 -10.00
C PHE A 3 -12.15 -4.21 -8.51
N ASN A 4 -13.20 -4.98 -8.16
CA ASN A 4 -13.42 -5.39 -6.78
C ASN A 4 -12.43 -6.48 -6.35
N ALA A 5 -12.11 -7.40 -7.26
CA ALA A 5 -11.07 -8.40 -7.03
C ALA A 5 -9.68 -7.73 -6.92
N PRO A 6 -8.80 -8.24 -6.08
CA PRO A 6 -8.93 -9.43 -5.22
C PRO A 6 -9.42 -9.17 -3.79
N HIS A 7 -10.19 -8.10 -3.55
CA HIS A 7 -10.76 -7.83 -2.22
C HIS A 7 -11.76 -8.95 -1.83
N TYR A 8 -11.87 -9.24 -0.53
CA TYR A 8 -12.86 -10.20 -0.06
C TYR A 8 -14.31 -9.74 -0.35
N PRO A 9 -15.30 -10.64 -0.44
CA PRO A 9 -15.20 -12.08 -0.22
C PRO A 9 -14.31 -12.76 -1.27
N LEU A 10 -13.55 -13.79 -0.82
CA LEU A 10 -12.71 -14.57 -1.72
C LEU A 10 -13.60 -15.54 -2.50
N HIS A 11 -13.81 -15.22 -3.77
CA HIS A 11 -14.64 -15.98 -4.69
C HIS A 11 -13.93 -16.19 -6.02
N ALA A 12 -13.80 -17.45 -6.43
CA ALA A 12 -13.29 -17.80 -7.76
C ALA A 12 -13.93 -19.12 -8.22
N PRO A 13 -14.07 -19.36 -9.53
CA PRO A 13 -14.50 -20.64 -10.05
C PRO A 13 -13.58 -21.80 -9.59
N GLU A 14 -14.16 -22.96 -9.36
CA GLU A 14 -13.43 -24.15 -8.91
C GLU A 14 -12.22 -24.48 -9.81
N ALA A 15 -12.40 -24.43 -11.11
CA ALA A 15 -11.34 -24.72 -12.06
C ALA A 15 -10.14 -23.75 -11.95
N ASP A 16 -10.38 -22.49 -11.57
CA ASP A 16 -9.33 -21.52 -11.39
C ASP A 16 -8.63 -21.70 -10.03
N VAL A 17 -9.36 -22.04 -8.98
CA VAL A 17 -8.78 -22.37 -7.66
C VAL A 17 -7.86 -23.59 -7.76
N ASN A 18 -8.30 -24.64 -8.45
CA ASN A 18 -7.55 -25.90 -8.60
C ASN A 18 -6.18 -25.73 -9.29
N LYS A 19 -5.97 -24.63 -10.05
CA LYS A 19 -4.65 -24.30 -10.61
C LYS A 19 -3.58 -24.05 -9.54
N TYR A 20 -4.00 -23.71 -8.32
CA TYR A 20 -3.14 -23.27 -7.23
C TYR A 20 -3.02 -24.30 -6.10
N ASN A 21 -3.67 -25.47 -6.21
CA ASN A 21 -3.65 -26.54 -5.21
C ASN A 21 -2.21 -26.87 -4.77
N GLY A 22 -1.97 -26.85 -3.45
CA GLY A 22 -0.68 -27.17 -2.82
C GLY A 22 0.38 -26.07 -2.93
N MET A 23 0.10 -24.97 -3.66
CA MET A 23 1.09 -23.90 -3.88
C MET A 23 1.42 -23.15 -2.59
N TYR A 24 0.50 -23.12 -1.63
CA TYR A 24 0.62 -22.37 -0.40
C TYR A 24 0.80 -23.22 0.86
N ASP A 25 0.99 -24.54 0.74
CA ASP A 25 1.23 -25.47 1.84
C ASP A 25 2.47 -25.13 2.67
N GLY A 26 3.44 -24.46 2.06
CA GLY A 26 4.63 -23.97 2.75
C GLY A 26 4.42 -22.72 3.61
N GLY A 27 3.24 -22.12 3.55
CA GLY A 27 2.77 -21.04 4.38
C GLY A 27 3.43 -19.66 4.15
N TRP A 28 2.95 -18.72 4.94
CA TRP A 28 3.33 -17.31 4.79
C TRP A 28 4.78 -16.99 5.12
N ASP A 29 5.40 -17.69 6.10
CA ASP A 29 6.79 -17.41 6.46
C ASP A 29 7.76 -17.79 5.33
N LYS A 30 7.53 -18.95 4.68
CA LYS A 30 8.31 -19.40 3.52
C LYS A 30 8.04 -18.51 2.31
N LEU A 31 6.76 -18.21 2.03
CA LEU A 31 6.37 -17.35 0.92
C LEU A 31 7.02 -15.98 1.04
N ARG A 32 7.01 -15.39 2.23
CA ARG A 32 7.58 -14.07 2.48
C ARG A 32 9.09 -14.04 2.22
N LYS A 33 9.83 -15.04 2.70
CA LYS A 33 11.27 -15.20 2.42
C LYS A 33 11.55 -15.34 0.92
N THR A 34 10.78 -16.18 0.23
CA THR A 34 10.92 -16.42 -1.21
C THR A 34 10.63 -15.17 -2.03
N ARG A 35 9.56 -14.44 -1.69
CA ARG A 35 9.23 -13.15 -2.34
C ARG A 35 10.33 -12.13 -2.16
N TYR A 36 10.82 -11.96 -0.95
CA TYR A 36 11.91 -11.03 -0.68
C TYR A 36 13.17 -11.37 -1.48
N ALA A 37 13.56 -12.65 -1.54
CA ALA A 37 14.68 -13.10 -2.35
C ALA A 37 14.49 -12.79 -3.85
N LYS A 38 13.28 -13.02 -4.38
CA LYS A 38 12.94 -12.66 -5.77
C LYS A 38 12.99 -11.16 -6.02
N GLN A 39 12.49 -10.34 -5.08
CA GLN A 39 12.53 -8.87 -5.17
C GLN A 39 13.97 -8.33 -5.17
N LEU A 40 14.85 -8.92 -4.37
CA LEU A 40 16.28 -8.59 -4.38
C LEU A 40 16.95 -8.98 -5.72
N LYS A 41 16.65 -10.18 -6.22
CA LYS A 41 17.20 -10.68 -7.48
C LYS A 41 16.77 -9.84 -8.68
N SER A 42 15.52 -9.39 -8.71
CA SER A 42 14.98 -8.53 -9.78
C SER A 42 15.38 -7.05 -9.65
N GLY A 43 16.05 -6.64 -8.58
CA GLY A 43 16.38 -5.25 -8.32
C GLY A 43 15.19 -4.38 -7.88
N LEU A 44 14.00 -4.97 -7.67
CA LEU A 44 12.83 -4.24 -7.20
C LEU A 44 13.08 -3.62 -5.81
N ILE A 45 13.73 -4.38 -4.93
CA ILE A 45 14.16 -3.93 -3.59
C ILE A 45 15.68 -3.91 -3.51
N GLN A 46 16.25 -2.85 -2.93
CA GLN A 46 17.68 -2.72 -2.72
C GLN A 46 18.16 -3.59 -1.55
N LYS A 47 19.37 -4.14 -1.63
CA LYS A 47 19.94 -5.05 -0.61
C LYS A 47 20.05 -4.45 0.79
N LYS A 48 20.10 -3.12 0.90
CA LYS A 48 20.15 -2.43 2.19
C LYS A 48 18.81 -2.50 2.96
N PHE A 49 17.68 -2.64 2.29
CA PHE A 49 16.37 -2.73 2.92
C PHE A 49 16.11 -4.16 3.38
N LYS A 50 16.10 -4.37 4.69
CA LYS A 50 15.93 -5.69 5.30
C LYS A 50 14.46 -6.12 5.25
N LEU A 51 14.22 -7.42 5.25
CA LEU A 51 12.88 -7.97 5.42
C LEU A 51 12.35 -7.59 6.81
N SER A 52 11.19 -6.96 6.88
CA SER A 52 10.58 -6.63 8.17
C SER A 52 10.19 -7.89 8.95
N PRO A 53 10.30 -7.88 10.28
CA PRO A 53 9.94 -9.03 11.10
C PRO A 53 8.45 -9.32 11.03
N ARG A 54 8.07 -10.56 11.34
CA ARG A 54 6.68 -10.95 11.50
C ARG A 54 6.09 -10.25 12.73
N PRO A 55 4.92 -9.60 12.63
CA PRO A 55 4.25 -8.99 13.76
C PRO A 55 3.91 -10.03 14.85
N THR A 56 3.96 -9.62 16.13
CA THR A 56 3.73 -10.53 17.27
C THR A 56 2.34 -11.19 17.27
N HIS A 57 1.34 -10.53 16.69
CA HIS A 57 -0.02 -11.06 16.58
C HIS A 57 -0.24 -12.01 15.38
N VAL A 58 0.77 -12.18 14.52
CA VAL A 58 0.76 -13.14 13.43
C VAL A 58 1.46 -14.41 13.91
N PRO A 59 0.80 -15.58 13.96
CA PRO A 59 1.42 -16.81 14.41
C PRO A 59 2.50 -17.29 13.45
N ALA A 60 3.44 -18.08 13.94
CA ALA A 60 4.37 -18.78 13.07
C ALA A 60 3.59 -19.86 12.30
N TRP A 61 3.88 -20.06 11.01
CA TRP A 61 3.25 -21.12 10.23
C TRP A 61 3.41 -22.48 10.90
N ASP A 62 4.58 -22.77 11.42
CA ASP A 62 4.90 -24.05 12.05
C ASP A 62 4.18 -24.26 13.40
N SER A 63 3.59 -23.23 14.00
CA SER A 63 2.77 -23.36 15.21
C SER A 63 1.35 -23.82 14.94
N LEU A 64 0.90 -23.83 13.68
CA LEU A 64 -0.44 -24.28 13.29
C LEU A 64 -0.52 -25.81 13.23
N ASN A 65 -1.67 -26.37 13.58
CA ASN A 65 -1.96 -27.78 13.33
C ASN A 65 -2.26 -28.04 11.84
N ALA A 66 -2.36 -29.32 11.45
CA ALA A 66 -2.54 -29.71 10.05
C ALA A 66 -3.83 -29.13 9.42
N LYS A 67 -4.95 -29.14 10.16
CA LYS A 67 -6.24 -28.60 9.67
C LYS A 67 -6.22 -27.07 9.53
N GLU A 68 -5.49 -26.38 10.40
CA GLU A 68 -5.31 -24.94 10.30
C GLU A 68 -4.45 -24.59 9.09
N ARG A 69 -3.37 -25.33 8.84
CA ARG A 69 -2.52 -25.12 7.66
C ARG A 69 -3.27 -25.36 6.36
N GLU A 70 -4.01 -26.44 6.28
CA GLU A 70 -4.88 -26.74 5.13
C GLU A 70 -5.84 -25.57 4.86
N TRP A 71 -6.59 -25.14 5.88
CA TRP A 71 -7.51 -24.02 5.76
C TRP A 71 -6.84 -22.73 5.33
N GLU A 72 -5.67 -22.42 5.87
CA GLU A 72 -4.93 -21.23 5.50
C GLU A 72 -4.39 -21.31 4.07
N ALA A 73 -3.89 -22.46 3.63
CA ALA A 73 -3.47 -22.69 2.25
C ALA A 73 -4.63 -22.48 1.27
N ASP A 74 -5.79 -23.12 1.54
CA ASP A 74 -7.00 -22.99 0.71
C ASP A 74 -7.40 -21.53 0.51
N ARG A 75 -7.41 -20.71 1.57
CA ARG A 75 -7.76 -19.30 1.47
C ARG A 75 -6.84 -18.54 0.51
N MET A 76 -5.54 -18.84 0.56
CA MET A 76 -4.57 -18.16 -0.29
C MET A 76 -4.61 -18.66 -1.74
N GLU A 77 -5.00 -19.91 -1.96
CA GLU A 77 -5.24 -20.48 -3.29
C GLU A 77 -6.41 -19.77 -3.99
N VAL A 78 -7.51 -19.54 -3.26
CA VAL A 78 -8.64 -18.74 -3.79
C VAL A 78 -8.23 -17.33 -4.09
N PHE A 79 -7.45 -16.68 -3.21
CA PHE A 79 -6.94 -15.34 -3.47
C PHE A 79 -6.05 -15.30 -4.72
N ALA A 80 -5.19 -16.29 -4.92
CA ALA A 80 -4.36 -16.41 -6.10
C ALA A 80 -5.18 -16.57 -7.38
N ALA A 81 -6.24 -17.39 -7.33
CA ALA A 81 -7.19 -17.54 -8.44
C ALA A 81 -7.90 -16.20 -8.78
N MET A 82 -8.27 -15.41 -7.77
CA MET A 82 -8.84 -14.07 -8.00
C MET A 82 -7.84 -13.13 -8.68
N VAL A 83 -6.57 -13.19 -8.31
CA VAL A 83 -5.51 -12.40 -8.95
C VAL A 83 -5.28 -12.84 -10.40
N ASP A 84 -5.28 -14.16 -10.67
CA ASP A 84 -5.22 -14.70 -12.03
C ASP A 84 -6.39 -14.21 -12.90
N LEU A 85 -7.61 -14.28 -12.39
CA LEU A 85 -8.79 -13.78 -13.08
C LEU A 85 -8.74 -12.26 -13.32
N LEU A 86 -8.18 -11.52 -12.39
CA LEU A 86 -7.93 -10.09 -12.58
C LEU A 86 -6.96 -9.85 -13.74
N ASP A 87 -5.85 -10.60 -13.79
CA ASP A 87 -4.85 -10.51 -14.87
C ASP A 87 -5.46 -10.86 -16.23
N GLN A 88 -6.27 -11.93 -16.31
CA GLN A 88 -6.99 -12.31 -17.51
C GLN A 88 -7.91 -11.17 -18.01
N ASN A 89 -8.60 -10.48 -17.10
CA ASN A 89 -9.45 -9.35 -17.46
C ASN A 89 -8.64 -8.13 -17.93
N VAL A 90 -7.49 -7.87 -17.34
CA VAL A 90 -6.53 -6.88 -17.84
C VAL A 90 -6.08 -7.27 -19.25
N GLY A 91 -5.77 -8.56 -19.47
CA GLY A 91 -5.43 -9.11 -20.79
C GLY A 91 -6.50 -8.85 -21.85
N ARG A 92 -7.79 -9.00 -21.50
CA ARG A 92 -8.92 -8.68 -22.41
C ARG A 92 -8.96 -7.20 -22.80
N ILE A 93 -8.68 -6.30 -21.85
CA ILE A 93 -8.62 -4.86 -22.14
C ILE A 93 -7.46 -4.56 -23.07
N VAL A 94 -6.28 -5.11 -22.80
CA VAL A 94 -5.09 -4.96 -23.65
C VAL A 94 -5.36 -5.49 -25.06
N ALA A 95 -5.96 -6.67 -25.19
CA ALA A 95 -6.33 -7.24 -26.47
C ALA A 95 -7.28 -6.31 -27.26
N LYS A 96 -8.27 -5.73 -26.58
CA LYS A 96 -9.21 -4.80 -27.21
C LYS A 96 -8.54 -3.50 -27.68
N LEU A 97 -7.61 -2.95 -26.90
CA LEU A 97 -6.84 -1.77 -27.30
C LEU A 97 -5.92 -2.07 -28.50
N LYS A 98 -5.34 -3.26 -28.56
CA LYS A 98 -4.55 -3.74 -29.71
C LYS A 98 -5.41 -3.90 -30.96
N GLU A 99 -6.57 -4.56 -30.84
CA GLU A 99 -7.57 -4.71 -31.93
C GLU A 99 -7.98 -3.35 -32.53
N LYS A 100 -8.11 -2.33 -31.66
CA LYS A 100 -8.42 -0.96 -32.10
C LYS A 100 -7.22 -0.18 -32.64
N GLY A 101 -6.02 -0.72 -32.61
CA GLY A 101 -4.80 -0.06 -33.06
C GLY A 101 -4.35 1.12 -32.20
N VAL A 102 -4.85 1.23 -30.96
CA VAL A 102 -4.56 2.38 -30.08
C VAL A 102 -3.63 2.03 -28.91
N TRP A 103 -3.27 0.76 -28.75
CA TRP A 103 -2.49 0.26 -27.62
C TRP A 103 -1.17 1.02 -27.41
N ASP A 104 -0.42 1.23 -28.49
CA ASP A 104 0.90 1.87 -28.41
C ASP A 104 0.82 3.35 -28.01
N ASN A 105 -0.33 4.00 -28.24
CA ASN A 105 -0.58 5.39 -27.87
C ASN A 105 -1.56 5.52 -26.69
N THR A 106 -1.66 4.49 -25.88
CA THR A 106 -2.46 4.50 -24.65
C THR A 106 -1.53 4.49 -23.43
N LEU A 107 -1.63 5.52 -22.58
CA LEU A 107 -1.04 5.48 -21.25
C LEU A 107 -1.85 4.52 -20.37
N PHE A 108 -1.30 3.35 -20.11
CA PHE A 108 -1.89 2.33 -19.26
C PHE A 108 -1.18 2.31 -17.91
N LEU A 109 -1.93 2.62 -16.84
CA LEU A 109 -1.45 2.60 -15.46
C LEU A 109 -2.17 1.50 -14.68
N PHE A 110 -1.41 0.69 -13.96
CA PHE A 110 -1.96 -0.36 -13.10
C PHE A 110 -1.35 -0.28 -11.70
N CYS A 111 -2.19 -0.20 -10.67
CA CYS A 111 -1.76 -0.19 -9.27
C CYS A 111 -2.83 -0.80 -8.36
N SER A 112 -2.45 -1.16 -7.13
CA SER A 112 -3.39 -1.36 -6.03
C SER A 112 -3.63 -0.03 -5.32
N ASP A 113 -4.85 0.17 -4.80
CA ASP A 113 -5.25 1.37 -4.06
C ASP A 113 -4.65 1.43 -2.65
N ASN A 114 -4.36 0.28 -2.05
CA ASN A 114 -3.74 0.13 -0.72
C ASN A 114 -3.06 -1.23 -0.57
N GLY A 115 -2.41 -1.41 0.57
CA GLY A 115 -1.86 -2.71 0.95
C GLY A 115 -2.93 -3.77 1.21
N ALA A 116 -2.49 -5.02 1.36
CA ALA A 116 -3.34 -6.20 1.56
C ALA A 116 -4.28 -6.06 2.77
N CYS A 117 -5.47 -6.64 2.68
CA CYS A 117 -6.52 -6.49 3.70
C CYS A 117 -6.36 -7.51 4.83
N PRO A 118 -6.20 -7.10 6.11
CA PRO A 118 -5.86 -8.02 7.21
C PRO A 118 -7.06 -8.60 7.96
N PHE A 119 -8.30 -8.39 7.50
CA PHE A 119 -9.48 -8.65 8.33
C PHE A 119 -9.97 -10.08 8.22
N GLU A 120 -10.00 -10.80 9.35
CA GLU A 120 -10.73 -12.05 9.48
C GLU A 120 -12.23 -11.77 9.65
N ARG A 121 -13.01 -12.10 8.62
CA ARG A 121 -14.46 -11.88 8.56
C ARG A 121 -15.19 -13.07 7.94
N THR A 122 -14.53 -14.21 7.84
CA THR A 122 -15.07 -15.42 7.20
C THR A 122 -16.40 -15.84 7.80
N ARG A 123 -17.36 -16.11 6.91
CA ARG A 123 -18.66 -16.73 7.22
C ARG A 123 -18.88 -17.86 6.23
N GLY A 124 -19.59 -18.89 6.66
CA GLY A 124 -19.85 -20.03 5.78
C GLY A 124 -18.56 -20.78 5.39
N ARG A 125 -17.67 -20.99 6.36
CA ARG A 125 -16.42 -21.76 6.16
C ARG A 125 -16.65 -23.16 5.60
N TYR A 126 -17.83 -23.75 5.89
CA TYR A 126 -18.27 -25.04 5.38
C TYR A 126 -18.73 -25.02 3.92
N LEU A 127 -18.98 -23.85 3.36
CA LEU A 127 -19.31 -23.66 1.94
C LEU A 127 -18.00 -23.55 1.13
N LYS A 128 -18.07 -23.98 -0.11
CA LYS A 128 -16.94 -23.82 -1.03
C LYS A 128 -16.81 -22.35 -1.48
N PRO A 129 -15.61 -21.86 -1.84
CA PRO A 129 -15.42 -20.46 -2.23
C PRO A 129 -16.12 -20.06 -3.55
N TRP A 130 -16.54 -21.02 -4.36
CA TRP A 130 -17.37 -20.81 -5.54
C TRP A 130 -18.88 -20.85 -5.26
N ASP A 131 -19.31 -21.12 -4.03
CA ASP A 131 -20.69 -20.95 -3.60
C ASP A 131 -20.95 -19.45 -3.35
N PRO A 132 -21.95 -18.82 -3.99
CA PRO A 132 -22.23 -17.39 -3.82
C PRO A 132 -22.67 -17.01 -2.41
N LYS A 133 -23.02 -17.98 -1.55
CA LYS A 133 -23.34 -17.75 -0.14
C LYS A 133 -22.10 -17.80 0.77
N SER A 134 -20.94 -18.23 0.27
CA SER A 134 -19.71 -18.22 1.04
C SER A 134 -19.23 -16.78 1.25
N TYR A 135 -18.47 -16.55 2.31
CA TYR A 135 -17.84 -15.27 2.57
C TYR A 135 -16.48 -15.51 3.22
N TRP A 136 -15.53 -15.92 2.39
CA TRP A 136 -14.17 -16.17 2.86
C TRP A 136 -13.36 -14.90 2.85
N THR A 137 -12.46 -14.79 3.82
CA THR A 137 -11.44 -13.76 3.90
C THR A 137 -10.11 -14.43 4.21
N TYR A 138 -9.01 -13.77 3.93
CA TYR A 138 -7.76 -14.11 4.59
C TYR A 138 -7.49 -13.10 5.72
N ASP A 139 -6.53 -13.39 6.58
CA ASP A 139 -6.24 -12.60 7.77
C ASP A 139 -4.95 -11.78 7.66
N ALA A 140 -4.50 -11.26 8.81
CA ALA A 140 -3.27 -10.49 8.93
C ALA A 140 -2.01 -11.26 8.51
N SER A 141 -2.02 -12.59 8.61
CA SER A 141 -0.88 -13.45 8.27
C SER A 141 -0.58 -13.40 6.78
N TRP A 142 -1.60 -13.63 5.96
CA TRP A 142 -1.48 -13.53 4.52
C TRP A 142 -1.37 -12.10 4.03
N ALA A 143 -2.03 -11.14 4.69
CA ALA A 143 -1.86 -9.72 4.39
C ALA A 143 -0.42 -9.28 4.57
N HIS A 144 0.24 -9.72 5.65
CA HIS A 144 1.65 -9.43 5.89
C HIS A 144 2.56 -10.07 4.83
N ALA A 145 2.27 -11.31 4.41
CA ALA A 145 2.98 -11.95 3.31
C ALA A 145 2.76 -11.22 1.98
N GLY A 146 1.54 -10.74 1.72
CA GLY A 146 1.17 -9.96 0.55
C GLY A 146 1.98 -8.67 0.41
N ASN A 147 2.31 -8.02 1.50
CA ASN A 147 3.03 -6.74 1.54
C ASN A 147 4.56 -6.87 1.69
N THR A 148 5.11 -8.03 1.43
CA THR A 148 6.58 -8.23 1.47
C THR A 148 7.31 -7.16 0.64
N PRO A 149 8.36 -6.49 1.17
CA PRO A 149 9.06 -6.74 2.44
C PRO A 149 8.59 -5.85 3.61
N PHE A 150 7.54 -5.06 3.42
CA PHE A 150 7.13 -3.99 4.31
C PHE A 150 6.45 -4.47 5.59
N ARG A 151 6.36 -3.57 6.57
CA ARG A 151 5.59 -3.76 7.80
C ARG A 151 4.12 -3.46 7.56
N PHE A 152 3.26 -4.19 8.26
CA PHE A 152 1.81 -3.98 8.29
C PHE A 152 1.11 -4.12 6.92
N TYR A 153 -0.09 -3.54 6.80
CA TYR A 153 -1.04 -3.77 5.73
C TYR A 153 -2.13 -2.68 5.74
N LYS A 154 -3.14 -2.83 4.91
CA LYS A 154 -4.30 -1.91 4.79
C LYS A 154 -4.73 -1.34 6.14
N GLN A 155 -5.11 -0.07 6.16
CA GLN A 155 -5.43 0.85 7.25
C GLN A 155 -4.20 1.44 7.96
N ASN A 156 -3.10 0.71 8.09
CA ASN A 156 -1.88 1.31 8.63
C ASN A 156 -1.25 2.27 7.61
N GLN A 157 -0.65 3.34 8.13
CA GLN A 157 0.06 4.30 7.29
C GLN A 157 1.57 3.99 7.17
N HIS A 158 1.99 2.81 7.66
CA HIS A 158 3.30 2.24 7.35
C HIS A 158 3.38 1.80 5.88
N GLU A 159 4.59 1.58 5.36
CA GLU A 159 4.78 1.26 3.94
C GLU A 159 3.93 0.06 3.47
N GLY A 160 3.72 -0.95 4.30
CA GLY A 160 2.85 -2.08 3.93
C GLY A 160 1.38 -1.73 3.72
N GLY A 161 0.93 -0.60 4.25
CA GLY A 161 -0.45 -0.12 4.03
C GLY A 161 -0.60 0.83 2.85
N ILE A 162 0.45 1.58 2.49
CA ILE A 162 0.35 2.69 1.54
C ILE A 162 1.30 2.61 0.34
N SER A 163 2.37 1.82 0.40
CA SER A 163 3.37 1.75 -0.67
C SER A 163 3.03 0.67 -1.69
N SER A 164 2.04 0.96 -2.53
CA SER A 164 1.66 0.09 -3.65
C SER A 164 2.54 0.34 -4.86
N PRO A 165 2.97 -0.71 -5.59
CA PRO A 165 3.69 -0.53 -6.84
C PRO A 165 2.76 0.02 -7.92
N LEU A 166 3.31 0.87 -8.79
CA LEU A 166 2.66 1.34 -10.01
C LEU A 166 3.38 0.75 -11.21
N ILE A 167 2.61 0.18 -12.14
CA ILE A 167 3.10 -0.25 -13.45
C ILE A 167 2.59 0.75 -14.48
N ALA A 168 3.48 1.25 -15.33
CA ALA A 168 3.13 2.12 -16.45
C ALA A 168 3.55 1.47 -17.77
N HIS A 169 2.66 1.51 -18.76
CA HIS A 169 2.92 1.08 -20.11
C HIS A 169 2.40 2.14 -21.09
N TRP A 170 3.25 2.62 -21.98
CA TRP A 170 2.89 3.59 -23.02
C TRP A 170 4.02 3.66 -24.06
N PRO A 171 4.06 2.73 -25.03
CA PRO A 171 5.18 2.62 -25.98
C PRO A 171 5.54 3.91 -26.70
N LYS A 172 4.56 4.70 -27.13
CA LYS A 172 4.80 5.96 -27.82
C LYS A 172 5.19 7.14 -26.91
N GLY A 173 4.93 7.04 -25.61
CA GLY A 173 5.18 8.16 -24.68
C GLY A 173 6.29 7.90 -23.67
N LEU A 174 6.55 6.63 -23.28
CA LEU A 174 7.66 6.29 -22.39
C LEU A 174 8.99 6.46 -23.13
N LYS A 175 9.90 7.21 -22.51
CA LYS A 175 11.29 7.34 -23.00
C LYS A 175 12.27 6.42 -22.26
N THR A 176 11.79 5.71 -21.26
CA THR A 176 12.55 4.68 -20.53
C THR A 176 12.43 3.33 -21.22
N GLY A 177 13.49 2.52 -21.16
CA GLY A 177 13.45 1.16 -21.73
C GLY A 177 12.47 0.22 -20.98
N PRO A 178 12.04 -0.89 -21.64
CA PRO A 178 11.19 -1.89 -21.00
C PRO A 178 11.83 -2.44 -19.71
N GLY A 179 11.03 -2.62 -18.68
CA GLY A 179 11.47 -3.13 -17.38
C GLY A 179 12.24 -2.12 -16.52
N SER A 180 12.31 -0.86 -16.92
CA SER A 180 12.92 0.20 -16.11
C SER A 180 12.19 0.37 -14.78
N ILE A 181 12.95 0.60 -13.72
CA ILE A 181 12.42 0.81 -12.37
C ILE A 181 12.83 2.20 -11.88
N THR A 182 11.86 3.05 -11.59
CA THR A 182 12.07 4.30 -10.87
C THR A 182 11.73 4.15 -9.41
N ARG A 183 12.38 4.92 -8.55
CA ARG A 183 12.12 4.97 -7.10
C ARG A 183 11.63 6.34 -6.65
N GLN A 184 11.35 7.22 -7.60
CA GLN A 184 10.74 8.50 -7.31
C GLN A 184 9.32 8.26 -6.77
N PRO A 185 8.94 8.88 -5.65
CA PRO A 185 7.62 8.69 -5.08
C PRO A 185 6.53 9.25 -5.98
N GLY A 186 5.50 8.46 -6.25
CA GLY A 186 4.22 8.90 -6.79
C GLY A 186 3.12 8.81 -5.72
N HIS A 187 1.98 9.44 -5.99
CA HIS A 187 0.79 9.36 -5.17
C HIS A 187 -0.45 9.31 -6.07
N LEU A 188 -1.56 8.75 -5.62
CA LEU A 188 -2.80 8.66 -6.42
C LEU A 188 -3.32 10.04 -6.85
N ILE A 189 -3.04 11.10 -6.05
CA ILE A 189 -3.41 12.47 -6.42
C ILE A 189 -2.71 12.95 -7.70
N ASP A 190 -1.59 12.32 -8.07
CA ASP A 190 -0.76 12.69 -9.23
C ASP A 190 -1.39 12.24 -10.57
N PHE A 191 -2.32 11.29 -10.54
CA PHE A 191 -2.93 10.75 -11.75
C PHE A 191 -3.69 11.82 -12.53
N ILE A 192 -4.48 12.65 -11.86
CA ILE A 192 -5.21 13.73 -12.54
C ILE A 192 -4.25 14.72 -13.17
N GLY A 193 -3.20 15.14 -12.44
CA GLY A 193 -2.16 16.01 -12.99
C GLY A 193 -1.48 15.40 -14.21
N THR A 194 -1.19 14.10 -14.15
CA THR A 194 -0.59 13.37 -15.27
C THR A 194 -1.52 13.32 -16.49
N PHE A 195 -2.81 13.02 -16.28
CA PHE A 195 -3.77 12.93 -17.39
C PHE A 195 -3.99 14.28 -18.07
N ILE A 196 -4.03 15.37 -17.29
CA ILE A 196 -4.14 16.75 -17.82
C ILE A 196 -2.91 17.07 -18.66
N ASP A 197 -1.73 16.78 -18.17
CA ASP A 197 -0.45 17.07 -18.80
C ASP A 197 -0.29 16.26 -20.11
N VAL A 198 -0.52 14.95 -20.06
CA VAL A 198 -0.49 14.06 -21.22
C VAL A 198 -1.50 14.46 -22.30
N ALA A 199 -2.69 14.94 -21.90
CA ALA A 199 -3.73 15.39 -22.82
C ALA A 199 -3.52 16.82 -23.36
N GLY A 200 -2.51 17.56 -22.87
CA GLY A 200 -2.34 18.98 -23.19
C GLY A 200 -3.52 19.84 -22.73
N ALA A 201 -4.26 19.37 -21.69
CA ALA A 201 -5.44 20.04 -21.17
C ALA A 201 -5.07 21.08 -20.10
N LYS A 202 -6.05 21.89 -19.71
CA LYS A 202 -5.89 22.85 -18.61
C LYS A 202 -6.83 22.50 -17.47
N TYR A 203 -6.30 22.48 -16.24
CA TYR A 203 -7.12 22.33 -15.06
C TYR A 203 -7.97 23.58 -14.84
N PRO A 204 -9.29 23.49 -14.79
CA PRO A 204 -10.16 24.65 -14.68
C PRO A 204 -10.11 25.25 -13.25
N LYS A 205 -10.17 26.58 -13.16
CA LYS A 205 -10.29 27.29 -11.87
C LYS A 205 -11.73 27.33 -11.36
N GLN A 206 -12.69 27.17 -12.26
CA GLN A 206 -14.13 27.12 -11.96
C GLN A 206 -14.88 26.34 -13.02
N ILE A 207 -16.05 25.82 -12.68
CA ILE A 207 -17.04 25.21 -13.58
C ILE A 207 -18.38 25.88 -13.29
N GLY A 208 -18.94 26.62 -14.26
CA GLY A 208 -20.05 27.53 -14.03
C GLY A 208 -19.66 28.51 -12.92
N ASP A 209 -20.54 28.68 -11.94
CA ASP A 209 -20.30 29.56 -10.77
C ASP A 209 -19.51 28.90 -9.63
N ARG A 210 -19.20 27.62 -9.78
CA ARG A 210 -18.49 26.86 -8.74
C ARG A 210 -16.98 26.99 -8.89
N LYS A 211 -16.33 27.58 -7.89
CA LYS A 211 -14.88 27.56 -7.73
C LYS A 211 -14.38 26.14 -7.45
N ILE A 212 -13.30 25.74 -8.09
CA ILE A 212 -12.67 24.42 -7.93
C ILE A 212 -11.43 24.56 -7.05
N ASP A 213 -11.25 23.57 -6.15
CA ASP A 213 -10.05 23.51 -5.32
C ASP A 213 -8.81 23.29 -6.21
N PRO A 214 -7.65 23.87 -5.84
CA PRO A 214 -6.42 23.70 -6.61
C PRO A 214 -6.03 22.24 -6.78
N LEU A 215 -5.41 21.91 -7.92
CA LEU A 215 -4.84 20.58 -8.13
C LEU A 215 -3.69 20.34 -7.14
N MET A 216 -3.83 19.32 -6.30
CA MET A 216 -2.82 18.95 -5.30
C MET A 216 -1.73 18.04 -5.86
N GLY A 217 -2.05 17.26 -6.89
CA GLY A 217 -1.13 16.31 -7.51
C GLY A 217 -0.18 16.96 -8.49
N LYS A 218 1.00 16.38 -8.64
CA LYS A 218 2.02 16.75 -9.63
C LYS A 218 2.10 15.67 -10.70
N SER A 219 2.24 16.07 -11.97
CA SER A 219 2.33 15.11 -13.08
C SER A 219 3.46 14.10 -12.90
N LEU A 220 3.19 12.84 -13.24
CA LEU A 220 4.19 11.78 -13.35
C LEU A 220 4.88 11.78 -14.74
N LEU A 221 4.46 12.62 -15.66
CA LEU A 221 5.00 12.64 -17.04
C LEU A 221 6.52 12.76 -17.08
N PRO A 222 7.19 13.65 -16.30
CA PRO A 222 8.65 13.68 -16.30
C PRO A 222 9.29 12.35 -15.91
N ILE A 223 8.72 11.61 -14.93
CA ILE A 223 9.21 10.29 -14.54
C ILE A 223 9.02 9.27 -15.67
N LEU A 224 7.86 9.31 -16.35
CA LEU A 224 7.56 8.45 -17.49
C LEU A 224 8.48 8.71 -18.68
N GLU A 225 9.01 9.93 -18.79
CA GLU A 225 10.01 10.33 -19.76
C GLU A 225 11.46 10.04 -19.33
N GLY A 226 11.68 9.46 -18.15
CA GLY A 226 13.01 9.14 -17.64
C GLY A 226 13.72 10.28 -16.92
N ASN A 227 13.03 11.36 -16.64
CA ASN A 227 13.55 12.54 -15.96
C ASN A 227 13.24 12.51 -14.45
N GLU A 228 13.92 13.36 -13.70
CA GLU A 228 13.50 13.69 -12.34
C GLU A 228 12.35 14.68 -12.38
N ARG A 229 11.41 14.53 -11.45
CA ARG A 229 10.36 15.53 -11.22
C ARG A 229 10.57 16.23 -9.89
N GLU A 230 10.05 17.42 -9.76
CA GLU A 230 9.97 18.10 -8.49
C GLU A 230 9.14 17.27 -7.49
N PRO A 231 9.72 16.87 -6.34
CA PRO A 231 9.01 16.06 -5.36
C PRO A 231 7.87 16.82 -4.68
N HIS A 232 6.94 16.09 -4.09
CA HIS A 232 6.02 16.69 -3.14
C HIS A 232 6.77 17.14 -1.89
N GLU A 233 6.53 18.36 -1.42
CA GLU A 233 7.04 18.83 -0.14
C GLU A 233 6.50 17.97 1.00
N ASN A 234 5.18 17.71 0.96
CA ASN A 234 4.45 16.91 1.92
C ASN A 234 3.58 15.86 1.22
N LEU A 235 3.65 14.61 1.65
CA LEU A 235 2.63 13.61 1.38
C LEU A 235 1.93 13.29 2.70
N TYR A 236 0.67 13.67 2.76
CA TYR A 236 -0.19 13.54 3.94
C TYR A 236 -1.02 12.26 3.85
N PHE A 237 -1.05 11.48 4.93
CA PHE A 237 -1.82 10.25 5.02
C PHE A 237 -2.63 10.23 6.32
N HIS A 238 -3.91 9.87 6.19
CA HIS A 238 -4.81 9.74 7.34
C HIS A 238 -5.89 8.70 7.04
N PHE A 239 -6.08 7.76 7.95
CA PHE A 239 -7.19 6.83 7.93
C PHE A 239 -7.63 6.46 9.35
N GLY A 240 -8.80 6.94 9.78
CA GLY A 240 -9.31 6.69 11.12
C GLY A 240 -8.37 7.21 12.21
N THR A 241 -7.68 6.30 12.89
CA THR A 241 -6.72 6.61 13.95
C THR A 241 -5.26 6.51 13.51
N ASP A 242 -5.01 6.11 12.27
CA ASP A 242 -3.68 5.92 11.72
C ASP A 242 -3.26 7.12 10.87
N ARG A 243 -2.04 7.59 11.06
CA ARG A 243 -1.53 8.87 10.55
C ARG A 243 -0.13 8.74 10.03
N ALA A 244 0.21 9.44 8.94
CA ALA A 244 1.60 9.65 8.55
C ALA A 244 1.80 10.95 7.77
N LEU A 245 3.02 11.44 7.79
CA LEU A 245 3.53 12.51 6.95
C LEU A 245 4.87 12.08 6.37
N ARG A 246 5.02 12.23 5.06
CA ARG A 246 6.30 12.04 4.40
C ARG A 246 6.81 13.38 3.86
N GLN A 247 8.06 13.68 4.15
CA GLN A 247 8.81 14.84 3.66
C GLN A 247 10.14 14.34 3.08
N GLY A 248 10.25 14.28 1.77
CA GLY A 248 11.39 13.68 1.10
C GLY A 248 11.61 12.21 1.51
N SER A 249 12.76 11.88 2.10
CA SER A 249 13.07 10.56 2.65
C SER A 249 12.55 10.35 4.07
N TRP A 250 12.16 11.38 4.79
CA TRP A 250 11.68 11.25 6.16
C TRP A 250 10.18 10.93 6.21
N LYS A 251 9.83 9.99 7.05
CA LYS A 251 8.43 9.62 7.30
C LYS A 251 8.15 9.55 8.78
N LEU A 252 7.16 10.32 9.21
CA LEU A 252 6.57 10.28 10.54
C LEU A 252 5.29 9.46 10.45
N VAL A 253 5.10 8.45 11.31
CA VAL A 253 3.92 7.59 11.27
C VAL A 253 3.46 7.25 12.69
N SER A 254 2.14 7.07 12.87
CA SER A 254 1.52 6.67 14.14
C SER A 254 0.34 5.77 13.85
N ALA A 255 0.35 4.56 14.37
CA ALA A 255 -0.75 3.62 14.27
C ALA A 255 -1.64 3.68 15.52
N LYS A 256 -2.96 3.58 15.33
CA LYS A 256 -3.98 3.51 16.42
C LYS A 256 -3.83 4.62 17.46
N LEU A 257 -3.56 5.84 17.01
CA LEU A 257 -3.26 6.99 17.87
C LEU A 257 -2.09 6.75 18.84
N GLY A 258 -1.22 5.79 18.55
CA GLY A 258 -0.02 5.51 19.33
C GLY A 258 1.03 6.62 19.22
N ARG A 259 2.21 6.34 19.78
CA ARG A 259 3.35 7.25 19.65
C ARG A 259 3.71 7.47 18.17
N TRP A 260 4.33 8.61 17.90
CA TRP A 260 4.97 8.85 16.63
C TRP A 260 6.24 8.03 16.50
N GLU A 261 6.40 7.35 15.38
CA GLU A 261 7.60 6.67 14.94
C GLU A 261 8.19 7.48 13.77
N LEU A 262 9.51 7.57 13.70
CA LEU A 262 10.20 8.33 12.64
C LEU A 262 11.16 7.43 11.88
N TYR A 263 11.08 7.46 10.55
CA TYR A 263 11.91 6.66 9.67
C TYR A 263 12.58 7.50 8.58
N ASN A 264 13.80 7.11 8.19
CA ASN A 264 14.42 7.58 6.96
C ASN A 264 14.24 6.50 5.88
N LEU A 265 13.26 6.67 5.01
CA LEU A 265 12.94 5.71 3.95
C LEU A 265 14.06 5.55 2.91
N GLY A 266 14.99 6.51 2.83
CA GLY A 266 16.20 6.38 2.01
C GLY A 266 17.13 5.27 2.49
N GLU A 267 17.13 5.00 3.81
CA GLU A 267 17.97 3.98 4.45
C GLU A 267 17.17 2.80 4.99
N ASP A 268 15.91 2.99 5.34
CA ASP A 268 15.04 1.95 5.93
C ASP A 268 13.61 2.05 5.39
N ARG A 269 13.38 1.57 4.16
CA ARG A 269 12.03 1.51 3.58
C ARG A 269 11.12 0.50 4.26
N THR A 270 11.65 -0.39 5.06
CA THR A 270 10.88 -1.42 5.76
C THR A 270 10.48 -1.02 7.17
N GLU A 271 10.87 0.20 7.60
CA GLU A 271 10.44 0.82 8.85
C GLU A 271 10.76 -0.06 10.07
N THR A 272 11.98 -0.59 10.10
CA THR A 272 12.45 -1.50 11.14
C THR A 272 13.26 -0.81 12.23
N HIS A 273 13.71 0.43 11.99
CA HIS A 273 14.57 1.20 12.89
C HIS A 273 13.97 2.57 13.18
N ASP A 274 13.24 2.66 14.31
CA ASP A 274 12.58 3.89 14.74
C ASP A 274 13.61 4.92 15.26
N LEU A 275 13.70 6.06 14.59
CA LEU A 275 14.62 7.16 14.88
C LEU A 275 14.00 8.27 15.73
N ALA A 276 12.76 8.12 16.20
CA ALA A 276 12.02 9.18 16.88
C ALA A 276 12.72 9.67 18.16
N ALA A 277 13.25 8.76 18.97
CA ALA A 277 13.93 9.10 20.23
C ALA A 277 15.19 9.96 20.00
N ASN A 278 15.88 9.75 18.88
CA ASN A 278 17.11 10.46 18.54
C ASN A 278 16.85 11.77 17.78
N ASN A 279 15.61 12.02 17.34
CA ASN A 279 15.25 13.17 16.51
C ASN A 279 14.00 13.91 17.04
N PRO A 280 13.90 14.27 18.33
CA PRO A 280 12.67 14.81 18.91
C PRO A 280 12.20 16.11 18.25
N LYS A 281 13.12 17.00 17.85
CA LYS A 281 12.79 18.25 17.16
C LYS A 281 12.15 18.00 15.80
N ARG A 282 12.63 17.00 15.03
CA ARG A 282 12.04 16.63 13.74
C ARG A 282 10.66 16.02 13.93
N VAL A 283 10.49 15.13 14.92
CA VAL A 283 9.19 14.54 15.26
C VAL A 283 8.17 15.66 15.57
N GLU A 284 8.56 16.62 16.40
CA GLU A 284 7.70 17.76 16.76
C GLU A 284 7.31 18.59 15.53
N ALA A 285 8.28 18.98 14.71
CA ALA A 285 8.04 19.78 13.52
C ALA A 285 7.11 19.05 12.52
N MET A 286 7.39 17.77 12.22
CA MET A 286 6.58 16.99 11.30
C MET A 286 5.18 16.69 11.87
N ALA A 287 5.04 16.46 13.17
CA ALA A 287 3.73 16.27 13.81
C ALA A 287 2.90 17.57 13.73
N LYS A 288 3.51 18.73 13.99
CA LYS A 288 2.84 20.03 13.86
C LYS A 288 2.34 20.25 12.42
N GLU A 289 3.17 19.91 11.44
CA GLU A 289 2.80 20.03 10.03
C GLU A 289 1.68 19.04 9.65
N TRP A 290 1.73 17.79 10.16
CA TRP A 290 0.64 16.83 9.95
C TRP A 290 -0.69 17.39 10.45
N PHE A 291 -0.73 17.98 11.67
CA PHE A 291 -1.96 18.57 12.22
C PHE A 291 -2.43 19.80 11.43
N ARG A 292 -1.51 20.59 10.89
CA ARG A 292 -1.86 21.72 10.01
C ARG A 292 -2.54 21.20 8.74
N LEU A 293 -1.93 20.21 8.07
CA LEU A 293 -2.50 19.61 6.86
C LEU A 293 -3.83 18.91 7.12
N ALA A 294 -3.97 18.20 8.23
CA ALA A 294 -5.22 17.56 8.61
C ALA A 294 -6.39 18.56 8.75
N LYS A 295 -6.12 19.74 9.28
CA LYS A 295 -7.10 20.82 9.34
C LYS A 295 -7.48 21.35 7.97
N ASP A 296 -6.50 21.50 7.09
CA ASP A 296 -6.70 22.09 5.77
C ASP A 296 -7.31 21.10 4.77
N VAL A 297 -6.82 19.86 4.74
CA VAL A 297 -7.20 18.81 3.77
C VAL A 297 -8.47 18.09 4.18
N ASP A 298 -8.51 17.55 5.40
CA ASP A 298 -9.66 16.77 5.87
C ASP A 298 -10.80 17.68 6.34
N ARG A 299 -10.56 18.98 6.50
CA ARG A 299 -11.53 19.96 7.04
C ARG A 299 -12.15 19.49 8.36
N LEU A 300 -11.44 18.65 9.09
CA LEU A 300 -11.93 18.06 10.33
C LEU A 300 -12.08 19.13 11.40
N LYS A 301 -13.30 19.30 11.87
CA LYS A 301 -13.60 20.14 13.03
C LYS A 301 -13.65 19.24 14.26
N GLY A 302 -12.87 19.56 15.31
CA GLY A 302 -13.06 18.93 16.60
C GLY A 302 -11.84 18.28 17.25
N ARG A 303 -12.10 17.47 18.27
CA ARG A 303 -11.13 16.89 19.22
C ARG A 303 -10.02 16.04 18.61
N HIS A 304 -10.24 15.45 17.46
CA HIS A 304 -9.25 14.60 16.81
C HIS A 304 -8.05 15.35 16.23
N LEU A 305 -8.18 16.67 16.06
CA LEU A 305 -7.15 17.52 15.46
C LEU A 305 -6.58 18.56 16.44
N ASN A 306 -7.04 18.60 17.67
CA ASN A 306 -6.50 19.54 18.64
C ASN A 306 -5.25 18.97 19.31
N PRO A 307 -4.03 19.41 18.92
CA PRO A 307 -2.80 18.90 19.48
C PRO A 307 -2.66 19.17 20.99
N VAL A 308 -3.34 20.20 21.53
CA VAL A 308 -3.31 20.55 22.95
C VAL A 308 -4.26 19.66 23.76
N LYS A 309 -5.37 19.20 23.18
CA LYS A 309 -6.35 18.32 23.82
C LYS A 309 -6.11 16.85 23.53
N ASP A 310 -5.29 16.53 22.54
CA ASP A 310 -4.91 15.15 22.22
C ASP A 310 -3.96 14.62 23.30
N LYS A 311 -4.50 13.81 24.21
CA LYS A 311 -3.69 13.13 25.24
C LYS A 311 -2.49 12.39 24.64
N LEU A 312 -2.57 12.00 23.37
CA LEU A 312 -1.54 11.27 22.66
C LEU A 312 -0.44 12.18 22.13
N ALA A 313 -0.74 13.44 21.78
CA ALA A 313 0.31 14.41 21.50
C ALA A 313 1.24 14.56 22.73
N LYS A 314 0.65 14.59 23.94
CA LYS A 314 1.43 14.63 25.19
C LYS A 314 2.20 13.34 25.46
N LEU A 315 1.70 12.16 25.10
CA LEU A 315 2.38 10.88 25.25
C LEU A 315 3.52 10.72 24.24
N ASN A 316 3.37 11.27 23.04
CA ASN A 316 4.37 11.19 21.98
C ASN A 316 5.66 11.97 22.29
N PHE A 317 5.58 12.99 23.15
CA PHE A 317 6.73 13.80 23.58
C PHE A 317 7.32 13.37 24.93
N ARG A 318 6.74 12.38 25.59
CA ARG A 318 7.39 11.81 26.77
C ARG A 318 8.61 11.04 26.31
N LYS A 319 9.79 11.45 26.77
CA LYS A 319 11.05 10.72 26.64
C LYS A 319 10.79 9.24 26.93
N ASN A 320 11.23 8.37 26.05
CA ASN A 320 11.36 6.93 26.34
C ASN A 320 12.33 6.75 27.52
N THR A 321 11.86 6.98 28.72
CA THR A 321 12.52 6.50 29.93
C THR A 321 11.90 5.15 30.21
N SER A 322 12.74 4.16 30.07
CA SER A 322 12.61 2.81 30.62
C SER A 322 11.73 1.79 29.89
N SER A 323 12.45 0.77 29.57
CA SER A 323 12.16 -0.63 29.90
C SER A 323 10.94 -1.28 29.30
N GLY A 324 11.26 -2.31 28.57
CA GLY A 324 10.33 -3.37 28.22
C GLY A 324 9.48 -3.80 29.40
N ARG A 325 8.19 -3.64 29.20
CA ARG A 325 7.22 -4.54 29.81
C ARG A 325 6.46 -5.18 28.65
N ALA A 326 6.77 -6.45 28.45
CA ALA A 326 5.90 -7.36 27.74
C ALA A 326 4.48 -7.17 28.28
N GLN A 327 3.55 -6.81 27.42
CA GLN A 327 2.13 -6.96 27.75
C GLN A 327 1.73 -8.39 27.38
N LYS A 328 1.30 -9.09 28.40
CA LYS A 328 0.64 -10.40 28.33
C LYS A 328 -0.60 -10.37 27.44
#